data_df6db3ae232bd12b724d1ad61d11cdbc
#
_entry.id   df6db3ae232bd12b724d1ad61d11cdbc
#
_cell.length_a   1.000
_cell.length_b   1.000
_cell.length_c   1.000
_cell.angle_alpha   90.00
_cell.angle_beta   90.00
_cell.angle_gamma   90.00
#
_symmetry.space_group_name_H-M   'P 1'
#
loop_
_entity.id
_entity.type
_entity.pdbx_description
1 polymer ?
#
loop_
_entity_poly.entity_id
_entity_poly.type
_entity_poly.pdbx_seq_one_letter_code
_entity_poly.pdbx_strand_id
1 'polypeptide(L)' 'MNKIEEIKKKIRDLKLKQKMTTGRLEWNDIQRDIDILNNELKQLETDKPQYGK' A
#
# COMPACT_ATOMS: atom_id res chain seq x y z
N MET A 1 7.90 -6.72 14.80
CA MET A 1 7.79 -6.23 13.55
C MET A 1 6.94 -5.04 13.48
N ASN A 2 7.27 -4.13 12.69
CA ASN A 2 6.55 -2.89 12.58
C ASN A 2 5.44 -3.04 11.55
N LYS A 3 4.26 -2.67 11.93
CA LYS A 3 3.13 -2.79 11.05
C LYS A 3 3.30 -1.92 9.80
N ILE A 4 3.91 -0.78 9.97
CA ILE A 4 4.15 0.11 8.84
C ILE A 4 5.06 -0.57 7.83
N GLU A 5 6.09 -1.24 8.31
CA GLU A 5 7.00 -1.92 7.41
C GLU A 5 6.34 -3.09 6.72
N GLU A 6 5.44 -3.76 7.42
CA GLU A 6 4.73 -4.86 6.81
C GLU A 6 3.86 -4.37 5.67
N ILE A 7 3.19 -3.27 5.88
CA ILE A 7 2.34 -2.72 4.85
C ILE A 7 3.17 -2.27 3.66
N LYS A 8 4.29 -1.64 3.92
CA LYS A 8 5.18 -1.19 2.85
C LYS A 8 5.66 -2.38 2.02
N LYS A 9 5.95 -3.46 2.69
CA LYS A 9 6.42 -4.64 1.99
C LYS A 9 5.31 -5.21 1.11
N LYS A 10 4.09 -5.23 1.62
CA LYS A 10 2.99 -5.75 0.85
C LYS A 10 2.74 -4.88 -0.39
N ILE A 11 2.83 -3.58 -0.22
CA ILE A 11 2.65 -2.68 -1.34
C ILE A 11 3.71 -2.93 -2.40
N ARG A 12 4.94 -3.14 -1.96
CA ARG A 12 6.00 -3.39 -2.90
C ARG A 12 5.76 -4.69 -3.66
N ASP A 13 5.33 -5.73 -2.96
CA ASP A 13 5.06 -7.01 -3.60
C ASP A 13 3.92 -6.88 -4.59
N LEU A 14 2.89 -6.14 -4.23
CA LEU A 14 1.77 -5.95 -5.11
C LEU A 14 2.17 -5.16 -6.35
N LYS A 15 3.02 -4.19 -6.19
CA LYS A 15 3.48 -3.41 -7.33
C LYS A 15 4.28 -4.27 -8.30
N LEU A 16 5.08 -5.16 -7.76
CA LEU A 16 5.84 -6.06 -8.60
C LEU A 16 4.89 -6.99 -9.34
N LYS A 17 3.91 -7.51 -8.66
CA LYS A 17 2.94 -8.38 -9.27
C LYS A 17 2.18 -7.64 -10.35
N GLN A 18 1.81 -6.40 -10.07
CA GLN A 18 1.08 -5.60 -11.02
C GLN A 18 1.89 -5.37 -12.29
N LYS A 19 3.20 -5.20 -12.11
CA LYS A 19 4.05 -4.98 -13.25
C LYS A 19 4.08 -6.18 -14.16
N MET A 20 3.93 -7.38 -13.61
CA MET A 20 3.96 -8.58 -14.42
C MET A 20 2.59 -9.00 -14.86
N THR A 21 1.56 -8.36 -14.42
CA THR A 21 0.21 -8.73 -14.77
C THR A 21 -0.16 -8.10 -16.09
N THR A 22 -0.70 -8.92 -16.97
CA THR A 22 -1.10 -8.41 -18.27
C THR A 22 -2.60 -8.21 -18.38
N GLY A 23 -3.38 -8.83 -17.53
CA GLY A 23 -4.82 -8.69 -17.57
C GLY A 23 -5.28 -7.39 -16.95
N ARG A 24 -6.13 -6.68 -17.65
CA ARG A 24 -6.59 -5.40 -17.15
C ARG A 24 -7.40 -5.52 -15.86
N LEU A 25 -8.23 -6.53 -15.78
CA LEU A 25 -9.06 -6.70 -14.60
C LEU A 25 -8.19 -7.03 -13.40
N GLU A 26 -7.20 -7.91 -13.60
CA GLU A 26 -6.32 -8.25 -12.52
C GLU A 26 -5.49 -7.05 -12.12
N TRP A 27 -5.06 -6.29 -13.10
CA TRP A 27 -4.25 -5.11 -12.83
C TRP A 27 -5.04 -4.14 -11.96
N ASN A 28 -6.32 -3.96 -12.27
CA ASN A 28 -7.16 -3.05 -11.50
C ASN A 28 -7.39 -3.57 -10.09
N ASP A 29 -7.53 -4.88 -9.94
CA ASP A 29 -7.72 -5.45 -8.61
C ASP A 29 -6.48 -5.22 -7.76
N ILE A 30 -5.32 -5.41 -8.33
CA ILE A 30 -4.09 -5.20 -7.60
C ILE A 30 -3.94 -3.72 -7.26
N GLN A 31 -4.31 -2.85 -8.17
CA GLN A 31 -4.24 -1.43 -7.92
C GLN A 31 -5.13 -1.04 -6.75
N ARG A 32 -6.30 -1.67 -6.67
CA ARG A 32 -7.20 -1.37 -5.57
C ARG A 32 -6.59 -1.78 -4.24
N ASP A 33 -5.95 -2.96 -4.22
CA ASP A 33 -5.32 -3.41 -3.00
C ASP A 33 -4.20 -2.46 -2.60
N ILE A 34 -3.43 -2.00 -3.57
CA ILE A 34 -2.35 -1.07 -3.29
C ILE A 34 -2.93 0.21 -2.70
N ASP A 35 -4.03 0.69 -3.24
CA ASP A 35 -4.64 1.92 -2.75
C ASP A 35 -5.13 1.76 -1.31
N ILE A 36 -5.71 0.61 -1.01
CA ILE A 36 -6.20 0.35 0.32
C ILE A 36 -5.03 0.32 1.30
N LEU A 37 -3.95 -0.34 0.93
CA LEU A 37 -2.80 -0.41 1.79
C LEU A 37 -2.14 0.96 1.96
N ASN A 38 -2.12 1.74 0.89
CA ASN A 38 -1.56 3.08 0.98
C ASN A 38 -2.38 3.94 1.94
N ASN A 39 -3.69 3.75 1.93
CA ASN A 39 -4.54 4.49 2.84
C ASN A 39 -4.26 4.07 4.27
N GLU A 40 -4.11 2.78 4.50
CA GLU A 40 -3.81 2.30 5.83
C GLU A 40 -2.48 2.85 6.30
N LEU A 41 -1.50 2.84 5.43
CA LEU A 41 -0.18 3.32 5.75
C LEU A 41 -0.24 4.80 6.13
N LYS A 42 -0.99 5.55 5.37
CA LYS A 42 -1.13 6.97 5.61
C LYS A 42 -1.76 7.21 6.98
N GLN A 43 -2.77 6.44 7.32
CA GLN A 43 -3.41 6.61 8.60
C GLN A 43 -2.49 6.27 9.74
N LEU A 44 -1.70 5.24 9.58
CA LEU A 44 -0.77 4.86 10.63
C LEU A 44 0.30 5.92 10.81
N GLU A 45 0.71 6.53 9.74
CA GLU A 45 1.74 7.56 9.84
C GLU A 45 1.20 8.84 10.43
N THR A 46 -0.05 9.16 10.11
CA THR A 46 -0.60 10.38 10.66
C THR A 46 -1.11 10.18 12.08
N ASP A 47 -1.15 8.94 12.54
CA ASP A 47 -1.57 8.71 13.90
C ASP A 47 -0.56 9.29 14.83
N LYS A 48 0.67 9.53 14.41
CA LYS A 48 1.61 10.13 15.25
C LYS A 48 1.28 11.54 15.42
N PRO A 49 1.39 12.07 16.59
CA PRO A 49 1.09 13.44 16.83
C PRO A 49 2.04 14.27 16.08
N GLN A 50 1.60 14.92 15.08
CA GLN A 50 2.43 15.63 14.38
C GLN A 50 2.07 16.92 14.54
N TYR A 51 2.46 17.65 15.38
CA TYR A 51 2.05 18.92 15.55
C TYR A 51 2.79 19.74 14.77
N GLY A 52 2.94 19.70 13.95
CA GLY A 52 3.51 20.57 13.19
C GLY A 52 2.79 21.57 12.78
N LYS A 53 2.33 21.67 12.64
CA LYS A 53 1.70 22.39 12.08
C LYS A 53 1.34 22.77 12.38
#